data_660ec58c8318b2467a9f7b7143f40f3b
#
_entry.id   660ec58c8318b2467a9f7b7143f40f3b
#
_cell.length_a   1.000
_cell.length_b   1.000
_cell.length_c   1.000
_cell.angle_alpha   90.00
_cell.angle_beta   90.00
_cell.angle_gamma   90.00
#
_symmetry.space_group_name_H-M   'P 1'
#
loop_
_entity.id
_entity.type
_entity.pdbx_description
1 polymer ?
#
loop_
_entity_poly.entity_id
_entity_poly.type
_entity_poly.pdbx_seq_one_letter_code
_entity_poly.pdbx_strand_id
1 'polypeptide(L)'
;DRYNARQLARILNINHAHANKLCNILADKQLLTKEEIGNSIFFSYEYNNKLAIKFMEYTLSLEEREFPKWLSVLSHSLKKFKDCIEMGLVFGSSIKTKDFNDIDVLLMYNSEKSKDIKKIKDEIRKSELVEKPIRYADIAEKDILLNKEDKIFYSILSESLIFHNPEKYVEVVRKCRK
;
A
#
# COMPACT_ATOMS: atom_id res chain seq x y z
N ASP A 1 -1.54 -12.14 3.58
CA ASP A 1 -0.92 -12.77 4.76
C ASP A 1 -1.97 -13.22 5.76
N ARG A 2 -1.61 -14.22 6.58
CA ARG A 2 -2.43 -14.74 7.68
C ARG A 2 -1.67 -14.54 8.97
N TYR A 3 -2.36 -14.09 10.00
CA TYR A 3 -1.77 -13.88 11.32
C TYR A 3 -2.66 -14.45 12.40
N ASN A 4 -2.07 -15.09 13.40
CA ASN A 4 -2.80 -15.38 14.62
C ASN A 4 -2.80 -14.18 15.58
N ALA A 5 -3.67 -14.22 16.59
CA ALA A 5 -3.83 -13.09 17.51
C ALA A 5 -2.54 -12.73 18.28
N ARG A 6 -1.62 -13.70 18.52
CA ARG A 6 -0.33 -13.42 19.17
C ARG A 6 0.62 -12.65 18.26
N GLN A 7 0.64 -13.00 16.97
CA GLN A 7 1.44 -12.29 15.98
C GLN A 7 0.95 -10.85 15.83
N LEU A 8 -0.38 -10.67 15.69
CA LEU A 8 -0.98 -9.32 15.59
C LEU A 8 -0.75 -8.50 16.86
N ALA A 9 -0.85 -9.11 18.05
CA ALA A 9 -0.57 -8.43 19.31
C ALA A 9 0.86 -7.86 19.35
N ARG A 10 1.85 -8.62 18.85
CA ARG A 10 3.24 -8.15 18.75
C ARG A 10 3.43 -7.03 17.75
N ILE A 11 2.84 -7.17 16.53
CA ILE A 11 2.93 -6.17 15.47
C ILE A 11 2.30 -4.83 15.93
N LEU A 12 1.13 -4.91 16.56
CA LEU A 12 0.36 -3.75 16.99
C LEU A 12 0.77 -3.22 18.39
N ASN A 13 1.71 -3.91 19.07
CA ASN A 13 2.13 -3.61 20.44
C ASN A 13 0.94 -3.48 21.43
N ILE A 14 0.02 -4.42 21.36
CA ILE A 14 -1.17 -4.48 22.23
C ILE A 14 -1.25 -5.82 22.96
N ASN A 15 -2.11 -5.90 23.99
CA ASN A 15 -2.33 -7.14 24.70
C ASN A 15 -2.96 -8.21 23.80
N HIS A 16 -2.52 -9.49 23.95
CA HIS A 16 -3.00 -10.63 23.17
C HIS A 16 -4.52 -10.85 23.29
N ALA A 17 -5.09 -10.73 24.51
CA ALA A 17 -6.52 -10.87 24.71
C ALA A 17 -7.31 -9.78 23.96
N HIS A 18 -6.78 -8.55 23.94
CA HIS A 18 -7.37 -7.45 23.19
C HIS A 18 -7.28 -7.69 21.67
N ALA A 19 -6.11 -8.10 21.15
CA ALA A 19 -5.95 -8.46 19.74
C ALA A 19 -6.94 -9.55 19.33
N ASN A 20 -7.06 -10.62 20.13
CA ASN A 20 -7.99 -11.70 19.86
C ASN A 20 -9.46 -11.23 19.84
N LYS A 21 -9.85 -10.38 20.79
CA LYS A 21 -11.20 -9.78 20.84
C LYS A 21 -11.48 -8.95 19.59
N LEU A 22 -10.55 -8.09 19.19
CA LEU A 22 -10.70 -7.26 17.97
C LEU A 22 -10.82 -8.12 16.72
N CYS A 23 -9.95 -9.13 16.55
CA CYS A 23 -10.01 -10.04 15.40
C CYS A 23 -11.36 -10.77 15.33
N ASN A 24 -11.90 -11.21 16.46
CA ASN A 24 -13.20 -11.85 16.50
C ASN A 24 -14.32 -10.89 16.11
N ILE A 25 -14.33 -9.66 16.65
CA ILE A 25 -15.32 -8.63 16.26
C ILE A 25 -15.26 -8.35 14.74
N LEU A 26 -14.06 -8.21 14.18
CA LEU A 26 -13.91 -7.97 12.76
C LEU A 26 -14.33 -9.17 11.90
N ALA A 27 -14.08 -10.39 12.37
CA ALA A 27 -14.52 -11.59 11.69
C ALA A 27 -16.05 -11.77 11.74
N ASP A 28 -16.68 -11.47 12.87
CA ASP A 28 -18.14 -11.51 13.02
C ASP A 28 -18.83 -10.47 12.11
N LYS A 29 -18.11 -9.37 11.79
CA LYS A 29 -18.54 -8.37 10.79
C LYS A 29 -18.15 -8.74 9.35
N GLN A 30 -17.61 -9.93 9.13
CA GLN A 30 -17.15 -10.41 7.81
C GLN A 30 -16.09 -9.51 7.14
N LEU A 31 -15.29 -8.80 7.95
CA LEU A 31 -14.12 -8.05 7.49
C LEU A 31 -12.87 -8.91 7.47
N LEU A 32 -12.81 -9.94 8.32
CA LEU A 32 -11.76 -10.95 8.36
C LEU A 32 -12.37 -12.34 8.17
N THR A 33 -11.57 -13.25 7.63
CA THR A 33 -11.82 -14.69 7.66
C THR A 33 -11.10 -15.34 8.83
N LYS A 34 -11.64 -16.43 9.35
CA LYS A 34 -11.01 -17.29 10.37
C LYS A 34 -10.68 -18.64 9.74
N GLU A 35 -9.49 -19.14 10.01
CA GLU A 35 -9.03 -20.47 9.60
C GLU A 35 -8.34 -21.16 10.77
N GLU A 36 -8.76 -22.37 11.12
CA GLU A 36 -8.08 -23.20 12.09
C GLU A 36 -6.94 -23.97 11.43
N ILE A 37 -5.72 -23.79 11.94
CA ILE A 37 -4.54 -24.53 11.50
C ILE A 37 -3.87 -25.14 12.75
N GLY A 38 -4.00 -26.45 12.91
CA GLY A 38 -3.61 -27.12 14.15
C GLY A 38 -4.40 -26.58 15.34
N ASN A 39 -3.72 -26.15 16.39
CA ASN A 39 -4.32 -25.59 17.60
C ASN A 39 -4.39 -24.06 17.60
N SER A 40 -4.33 -23.43 16.43
CA SER A 40 -4.28 -21.98 16.34
C SER A 40 -5.29 -21.45 15.33
N ILE A 41 -5.93 -20.33 15.68
CA ILE A 41 -6.83 -19.60 14.78
C ILE A 41 -6.01 -18.51 14.08
N PHE A 42 -6.04 -18.51 12.76
CA PHE A 42 -5.46 -17.49 11.89
C PHE A 42 -6.54 -16.62 11.31
N PHE A 43 -6.24 -15.35 11.19
CA PHE A 43 -7.11 -14.33 10.60
C PHE A 43 -6.46 -13.81 9.33
N SER A 44 -7.26 -13.63 8.30
CA SER A 44 -6.86 -12.93 7.07
C SER A 44 -7.97 -11.99 6.62
N TYR A 45 -7.62 -11.03 5.78
CA TYR A 45 -8.61 -10.07 5.28
C TYR A 45 -9.60 -10.74 4.32
N GLU A 46 -10.89 -10.35 4.40
CA GLU A 46 -11.93 -10.91 3.53
C GLU A 46 -12.04 -10.10 2.23
N TYR A 47 -11.41 -10.61 1.16
CA TYR A 47 -11.33 -9.91 -0.13
C TYR A 47 -12.52 -10.13 -1.07
N ASN A 48 -13.47 -11.03 -0.72
CA ASN A 48 -14.64 -11.32 -1.54
C ASN A 48 -15.91 -10.60 -1.04
N ASN A 49 -15.89 -10.05 0.17
CA ASN A 49 -16.98 -9.31 0.74
C ASN A 49 -16.91 -7.83 0.34
N LYS A 50 -17.97 -7.29 -0.27
CA LYS A 50 -18.05 -5.89 -0.69
C LYS A 50 -17.87 -4.91 0.48
N LEU A 51 -18.39 -5.24 1.67
CA LEU A 51 -18.24 -4.39 2.86
C LEU A 51 -16.78 -4.33 3.29
N ALA A 52 -16.09 -5.49 3.32
CA ALA A 52 -14.67 -5.55 3.65
C ALA A 52 -13.83 -4.74 2.67
N ILE A 53 -14.08 -4.88 1.36
CA ILE A 53 -13.41 -4.11 0.33
C ILE A 53 -13.57 -2.60 0.59
N LYS A 54 -14.80 -2.13 0.78
CA LYS A 54 -15.07 -0.71 1.06
C LYS A 54 -14.45 -0.22 2.37
N PHE A 55 -14.41 -1.08 3.38
CA PHE A 55 -13.74 -0.76 4.63
C PHE A 55 -12.22 -0.61 4.45
N MET A 56 -11.58 -1.48 3.65
CA MET A 56 -10.16 -1.35 3.32
C MET A 56 -9.87 -0.08 2.52
N GLU A 57 -10.63 0.18 1.46
CA GLU A 57 -10.49 1.38 0.64
C GLU A 57 -10.60 2.66 1.50
N TYR A 58 -11.60 2.70 2.40
CA TYR A 58 -11.77 3.80 3.32
C TYR A 58 -10.58 3.95 4.29
N THR A 59 -10.15 2.85 4.91
CA THR A 59 -9.01 2.87 5.85
C THR A 59 -7.74 3.37 5.17
N LEU A 60 -7.44 2.87 3.97
CA LEU A 60 -6.28 3.30 3.20
C LEU A 60 -6.37 4.77 2.75
N SER A 61 -7.57 5.28 2.49
CA SER A 61 -7.76 6.70 2.17
C SER A 61 -7.48 7.64 3.36
N LEU A 62 -7.52 7.11 4.59
CA LEU A 62 -7.16 7.87 5.79
C LEU A 62 -5.64 7.90 6.05
N GLU A 63 -4.88 6.96 5.49
CA GLU A 63 -3.44 6.83 5.72
C GLU A 63 -2.66 8.10 5.36
N GLU A 64 -3.09 8.85 4.36
CA GLU A 64 -2.44 10.11 3.97
C GLU A 64 -2.36 11.12 5.13
N ARG A 65 -3.28 11.05 6.10
CA ARG A 65 -3.30 11.91 7.29
C ARG A 65 -2.21 11.56 8.29
N GLU A 66 -1.72 10.33 8.23
CA GLU A 66 -0.69 9.76 9.12
C GLU A 66 0.71 9.81 8.48
N PHE A 67 0.86 10.39 7.29
CA PHE A 67 2.15 10.44 6.59
C PHE A 67 3.21 11.19 7.41
N PRO A 68 4.47 10.71 7.43
CA PRO A 68 5.57 11.47 7.97
C PRO A 68 5.66 12.86 7.33
N LYS A 69 6.13 13.87 8.07
CA LYS A 69 6.18 15.27 7.59
C LYS A 69 6.82 15.41 6.21
N TRP A 70 7.95 14.73 5.97
CA TRP A 70 8.63 14.77 4.67
C TRP A 70 7.75 14.25 3.52
N LEU A 71 6.98 13.18 3.78
CA LEU A 71 6.06 12.62 2.78
C LEU A 71 4.83 13.50 2.58
N SER A 72 4.33 14.13 3.64
CA SER A 72 3.25 15.11 3.53
C SER A 72 3.64 16.28 2.64
N VAL A 73 4.88 16.77 2.73
CA VAL A 73 5.41 17.82 1.84
C VAL A 73 5.55 17.29 0.40
N LEU A 74 6.17 16.12 0.24
CA LEU A 74 6.37 15.51 -1.07
C LEU A 74 5.03 15.14 -1.74
N SER A 75 4.01 14.75 -0.98
CA SER A 75 2.70 14.36 -1.51
C SER A 75 2.06 15.47 -2.37
N HIS A 76 2.29 16.75 -2.04
CA HIS A 76 1.83 17.87 -2.85
C HIS A 76 2.44 17.85 -4.27
N SER A 77 3.73 17.50 -4.36
CA SER A 77 4.39 17.35 -5.66
C SER A 77 3.93 16.09 -6.39
N LEU A 78 3.75 14.98 -5.67
CA LEU A 78 3.28 13.72 -6.25
C LEU A 78 1.83 13.80 -6.72
N LYS A 79 0.99 14.65 -6.12
CA LYS A 79 -0.39 14.91 -6.59
C LYS A 79 -0.48 15.45 -8.00
N LYS A 80 0.59 15.99 -8.57
CA LYS A 80 0.65 16.37 -10.00
C LYS A 80 0.43 15.19 -10.94
N PHE A 81 0.73 13.97 -10.50
CA PHE A 81 0.53 12.76 -11.28
C PHE A 81 -0.94 12.31 -11.37
N LYS A 82 -1.83 12.78 -10.51
CA LYS A 82 -3.19 12.25 -10.29
C LYS A 82 -4.01 11.99 -11.57
N ASP A 83 -3.86 12.85 -12.58
CA ASP A 83 -4.61 12.76 -13.84
C ASP A 83 -3.90 11.89 -14.91
N CYS A 84 -2.71 11.39 -14.57
CA CYS A 84 -1.84 10.63 -15.48
C CYS A 84 -1.59 9.20 -15.02
N ILE A 85 -1.80 8.90 -13.73
CA ILE A 85 -1.54 7.58 -13.14
C ILE A 85 -2.85 6.93 -12.66
N GLU A 86 -2.86 5.62 -12.65
CA GLU A 86 -3.94 4.81 -12.10
C GLU A 86 -3.74 4.51 -10.61
N MET A 87 -2.48 4.39 -10.17
CA MET A 87 -2.10 4.15 -8.78
C MET A 87 -0.71 4.70 -8.50
N GLY A 88 -0.49 5.22 -7.28
CA GLY A 88 0.80 5.72 -6.84
C GLY A 88 1.15 5.28 -5.43
N LEU A 89 2.35 4.71 -5.24
CA LEU A 89 2.86 4.20 -3.98
C LEU A 89 4.24 4.79 -3.67
N VAL A 90 4.53 4.98 -2.37
CA VAL A 90 5.89 5.20 -1.87
C VAL A 90 6.30 3.96 -1.09
N PHE A 91 7.50 3.42 -1.33
CA PHE A 91 7.96 2.18 -0.74
C PHE A 91 9.46 2.23 -0.39
N GLY A 92 10.03 1.12 0.03
CA GLY A 92 11.47 0.98 0.26
C GLY A 92 11.94 1.50 1.62
N SER A 93 13.21 1.93 1.69
CA SER A 93 13.84 2.33 2.95
C SER A 93 13.25 3.60 3.55
N SER A 94 12.77 4.51 2.72
CA SER A 94 12.23 5.80 3.14
C SER A 94 11.03 5.71 4.08
N ILE A 95 10.23 4.65 3.96
CA ILE A 95 9.07 4.41 4.85
C ILE A 95 9.42 3.55 6.08
N LYS A 96 10.61 2.93 6.11
CA LYS A 96 11.02 2.00 7.17
C LYS A 96 11.97 2.63 8.17
N THR A 97 12.85 3.53 7.72
CA THR A 97 13.92 4.11 8.52
C THR A 97 13.93 5.63 8.42
N LYS A 98 14.50 6.29 9.45
CA LYS A 98 14.69 7.74 9.41
C LYS A 98 15.87 8.15 8.53
N ASP A 99 16.88 7.28 8.43
CA ASP A 99 18.07 7.49 7.61
C ASP A 99 17.94 6.74 6.30
N PHE A 100 17.48 7.45 5.28
CA PHE A 100 17.36 6.95 3.91
C PHE A 100 18.06 7.90 2.92
N ASN A 101 18.56 7.36 1.81
CA ASN A 101 19.29 8.13 0.82
C ASN A 101 18.43 8.56 -0.38
N ASP A 102 17.36 7.84 -0.65
CA ASP A 102 16.46 8.04 -1.78
C ASP A 102 15.03 7.68 -1.41
N ILE A 103 14.10 8.12 -2.25
CA ILE A 103 12.67 7.87 -2.10
C ILE A 103 12.22 7.03 -3.29
N ASP A 104 11.79 5.81 -3.03
CA ASP A 104 11.28 4.92 -4.07
C ASP A 104 9.78 5.16 -4.28
N VAL A 105 9.39 5.48 -5.52
CA VAL A 105 8.01 5.77 -5.91
C VAL A 105 7.60 4.84 -7.05
N LEU A 106 6.53 4.08 -6.86
CA LEU A 106 5.91 3.29 -7.92
C LEU A 106 4.76 4.06 -8.53
N LEU A 107 4.78 4.18 -9.86
CA LEU A 107 3.73 4.78 -10.66
C LEU A 107 3.13 3.73 -11.60
N MET A 108 1.85 3.46 -11.44
CA MET A 108 1.11 2.60 -12.36
C MET A 108 0.31 3.47 -13.32
N TYR A 109 0.54 3.27 -14.62
CA TYR A 109 -0.12 4.05 -15.66
C TYR A 109 -0.12 3.37 -17.03
N ASN A 110 -0.99 3.82 -17.94
CA ASN A 110 -0.98 3.38 -19.33
C ASN A 110 0.18 4.04 -20.10
N SER A 111 0.84 3.29 -20.96
CA SER A 111 1.98 3.74 -21.80
C SER A 111 1.71 5.03 -22.60
N GLU A 112 0.47 5.31 -22.95
CA GLU A 112 0.06 6.57 -23.63
C GLU A 112 0.38 7.81 -22.81
N LYS A 113 0.41 7.69 -21.48
CA LYS A 113 0.72 8.79 -20.54
C LYS A 113 2.22 9.02 -20.29
N SER A 114 3.10 8.21 -20.91
CA SER A 114 4.54 8.25 -20.65
C SER A 114 5.18 9.62 -20.86
N LYS A 115 4.71 10.39 -21.85
CA LYS A 115 5.23 11.75 -22.12
C LYS A 115 4.85 12.74 -21.01
N ASP A 116 3.61 12.69 -20.54
CA ASP A 116 3.11 13.56 -19.47
C ASP A 116 3.81 13.21 -18.15
N ILE A 117 3.95 11.91 -17.85
CA ILE A 117 4.66 11.41 -16.68
C ILE A 117 6.11 11.89 -16.68
N LYS A 118 6.81 11.80 -17.82
CA LYS A 118 8.20 12.28 -17.92
C LYS A 118 8.29 13.79 -17.62
N LYS A 119 7.38 14.59 -18.17
CA LYS A 119 7.34 16.03 -17.92
C LYS A 119 7.16 16.33 -16.44
N ILE A 120 6.20 15.66 -15.77
CA ILE A 120 5.95 15.85 -14.34
C ILE A 120 7.17 15.42 -13.51
N LYS A 121 7.84 14.30 -13.83
CA LYS A 121 9.07 13.87 -13.17
C LYS A 121 10.17 14.93 -13.27
N ASP A 122 10.33 15.54 -14.45
CA ASP A 122 11.34 16.58 -14.65
C ASP A 122 10.99 17.88 -13.89
N GLU A 123 9.70 18.22 -13.77
CA GLU A 123 9.22 19.35 -12.96
C GLU A 123 9.49 19.10 -11.46
N ILE A 124 9.18 17.90 -10.95
CA ILE A 124 9.43 17.55 -9.54
C ILE A 124 10.93 17.56 -9.23
N ARG A 125 11.75 17.03 -10.14
CA ARG A 125 13.23 17.04 -9.97
C ARG A 125 13.82 18.43 -9.87
N LYS A 126 13.23 19.42 -10.54
CA LYS A 126 13.65 20.82 -10.49
C LYS A 126 13.13 21.56 -9.27
N SER A 127 12.21 20.95 -8.51
CA SER A 127 11.64 21.54 -7.31
C SER A 127 12.66 21.49 -6.17
N GLU A 128 12.92 22.64 -5.54
CA GLU A 128 13.79 22.75 -4.36
C GLU A 128 13.17 22.11 -3.10
N LEU A 129 11.89 21.70 -3.17
CA LEU A 129 11.17 21.06 -2.05
C LEU A 129 11.58 19.60 -1.82
N VAL A 130 12.32 18.99 -2.74
CA VAL A 130 12.71 17.58 -2.65
C VAL A 130 14.18 17.48 -2.25
N GLU A 131 14.44 17.26 -0.96
CA GLU A 131 15.79 17.14 -0.40
C GLU A 131 16.52 15.85 -0.81
N LYS A 132 15.77 14.79 -1.09
CA LYS A 132 16.31 13.46 -1.43
C LYS A 132 15.94 13.09 -2.86
N PRO A 133 16.81 12.40 -3.60
CA PRO A 133 16.51 11.95 -4.96
C PRO A 133 15.34 10.96 -4.97
N ILE A 134 14.45 11.11 -5.95
CA ILE A 134 13.33 10.20 -6.16
C ILE A 134 13.69 9.20 -7.26
N ARG A 135 13.53 7.92 -6.94
CA ARG A 135 13.63 6.80 -7.89
C ARG A 135 12.23 6.36 -8.28
N TYR A 136 11.93 6.39 -9.56
CA TYR A 136 10.64 5.99 -10.08
C TYR A 136 10.68 4.58 -10.64
N ALA A 137 9.78 3.71 -10.18
CA ALA A 137 9.45 2.43 -10.78
C ALA A 137 8.14 2.59 -11.56
N ASP A 138 8.22 2.46 -12.87
CA ASP A 138 7.07 2.58 -13.77
C ASP A 138 6.54 1.20 -14.12
N ILE A 139 5.23 0.99 -13.99
CA ILE A 139 4.59 -0.30 -14.27
C ILE A 139 3.25 -0.10 -14.97
N ALA A 140 2.90 -0.98 -15.89
CA ALA A 140 1.55 -1.05 -16.44
C ALA A 140 0.74 -2.13 -15.72
N GLU A 141 -0.60 -2.00 -15.69
CA GLU A 141 -1.46 -2.98 -15.01
C GLU A 141 -1.24 -4.41 -15.49
N LYS A 142 -1.04 -4.60 -16.80
CA LYS A 142 -0.75 -5.92 -17.38
C LYS A 142 0.51 -6.57 -16.81
N ASP A 143 1.52 -5.76 -16.47
CA ASP A 143 2.80 -6.25 -15.97
C ASP A 143 2.69 -6.69 -14.51
N ILE A 144 1.75 -6.11 -13.75
CA ILE A 144 1.42 -6.53 -12.39
C ILE A 144 0.96 -7.99 -12.36
N LEU A 145 0.06 -8.36 -13.26
CA LEU A 145 -0.47 -9.72 -13.33
C LEU A 145 0.60 -10.73 -13.76
N LEU A 146 1.58 -10.31 -14.56
CA LEU A 146 2.72 -11.14 -14.95
C LEU A 146 3.72 -11.35 -13.81
N ASN A 147 3.88 -10.34 -12.95
CA ASN A 147 4.83 -10.34 -11.83
C ASN A 147 4.19 -10.72 -10.47
N LYS A 148 2.96 -11.22 -10.46
CA LYS A 148 2.24 -11.52 -9.21
C LYS A 148 2.91 -12.57 -8.32
N GLU A 149 3.83 -13.39 -8.85
CA GLU A 149 4.61 -14.39 -8.10
C GLU A 149 5.98 -13.85 -7.67
N ASP A 150 6.37 -12.66 -8.12
CA ASP A 150 7.63 -12.03 -7.74
C ASP A 150 7.55 -11.56 -6.27
N LYS A 151 8.45 -12.09 -5.45
CA LYS A 151 8.55 -11.75 -4.02
C LYS A 151 8.86 -10.27 -3.78
N ILE A 152 9.65 -9.65 -4.67
CA ILE A 152 10.02 -8.24 -4.58
C ILE A 152 8.77 -7.39 -4.80
N PHE A 153 8.01 -7.69 -5.84
CA PHE A 153 6.77 -7.00 -6.13
C PHE A 153 5.73 -7.17 -5.00
N TYR A 154 5.64 -8.38 -4.46
CA TYR A 154 4.78 -8.64 -3.30
C TYR A 154 5.19 -7.82 -2.08
N SER A 155 6.49 -7.68 -1.82
CA SER A 155 7.02 -6.84 -0.75
C SER A 155 6.68 -5.36 -0.99
N ILE A 156 6.78 -4.87 -2.22
CA ILE A 156 6.39 -3.51 -2.57
C ILE A 156 4.91 -3.26 -2.26
N LEU A 157 4.03 -4.15 -2.65
CA LEU A 157 2.59 -4.00 -2.38
C LEU A 157 2.26 -4.10 -0.89
N SER A 158 2.92 -4.99 -0.13
CA SER A 158 2.61 -5.23 1.28
C SER A 158 3.20 -4.18 2.22
N GLU A 159 4.25 -3.48 1.80
CA GLU A 159 5.01 -2.54 2.62
C GLU A 159 5.18 -1.21 1.87
N SER A 160 4.08 -0.53 1.62
CA SER A 160 4.05 0.76 0.92
C SER A 160 3.04 1.71 1.54
N LEU A 161 3.23 3.01 1.30
CA LEU A 161 2.25 4.05 1.59
C LEU A 161 1.58 4.50 0.28
N ILE A 162 0.26 4.59 0.29
CA ILE A 162 -0.52 4.89 -0.92
C ILE A 162 -0.79 6.39 -0.96
N PHE A 163 -0.24 7.10 -1.96
CA PHE A 163 -0.51 8.52 -2.13
C PHE A 163 -1.57 8.82 -3.19
N HIS A 164 -1.94 7.82 -4.01
CA HIS A 164 -2.97 7.99 -5.04
C HIS A 164 -3.74 6.70 -5.29
N ASN A 165 -5.06 6.81 -5.28
CA ASN A 165 -6.06 5.81 -5.67
C ASN A 165 -6.00 4.49 -4.88
N PRO A 166 -6.38 4.51 -3.58
CA PRO A 166 -6.44 3.32 -2.74
C PRO A 166 -7.42 2.26 -3.27
N GLU A 167 -8.47 2.65 -3.99
CA GLU A 167 -9.42 1.73 -4.63
C GLU A 167 -8.72 0.86 -5.67
N LYS A 168 -7.88 1.48 -6.51
CA LYS A 168 -7.09 0.74 -7.51
C LYS A 168 -6.05 -0.16 -6.86
N TYR A 169 -5.44 0.28 -5.76
CA TYR A 169 -4.54 -0.58 -4.97
C TYR A 169 -5.27 -1.83 -4.47
N VAL A 170 -6.45 -1.70 -3.89
CA VAL A 170 -7.25 -2.84 -3.40
C VAL A 170 -7.63 -3.78 -4.55
N GLU A 171 -8.01 -3.22 -5.71
CA GLU A 171 -8.28 -4.01 -6.92
C GLU A 171 -7.07 -4.84 -7.35
N VAL A 172 -5.88 -4.21 -7.40
CA VAL A 172 -4.61 -4.84 -7.78
C VAL A 172 -4.26 -5.97 -6.80
N VAL A 173 -4.29 -5.70 -5.50
CA VAL A 173 -4.02 -6.71 -4.47
C VAL A 173 -4.95 -7.91 -4.60
N ARG A 174 -6.24 -7.69 -4.86
CA ARG A 174 -7.21 -8.77 -5.09
C ARG A 174 -6.87 -9.61 -6.33
N LYS A 175 -6.47 -8.98 -7.42
CA LYS A 175 -6.07 -9.69 -8.65
C LYS A 175 -4.78 -10.50 -8.49
N CYS A 176 -3.88 -10.08 -7.61
CA CYS A 176 -2.64 -10.79 -7.30
C CYS A 176 -2.82 -11.98 -6.35
N ARG A 177 -3.94 -12.03 -5.61
CA ARG A 177 -4.25 -13.18 -4.74
C ARG A 177 -4.87 -14.31 -5.56
N LYS A 178 -4.37 -15.51 -5.32
CA LYS A 178 -4.98 -16.76 -5.80
C LYS A 178 -6.00 -17.27 -4.80
#